data_05f7308dda88bc548a1a436b0207cb40
#
_entry.id   05f7308dda88bc548a1a436b0207cb40
#
_cell.length_a   1.000
_cell.length_b   1.000
_cell.length_c   1.000
_cell.angle_alpha   90.00
_cell.angle_beta   90.00
_cell.angle_gamma   90.00
#
_symmetry.space_group_name_H-M   'P 1'
#
loop_
_entity.id
_entity.type
_entity.pdbx_description
1 polymer ?
#
loop_
_entity_poly.entity_id
_entity_poly.type
_entity_poly.pdbx_seq_one_letter_code
_entity_poly.pdbx_strand_id
1 'polypeptide(L)'
;MQQLIKWFIFTLIFIIPVIGQNKKKESKPLTSKKTNKLEFSNDQNTQDYLDMLETAFYRVRASYVDSINESEIIKAGIKGMMKPLDPYTRFLSGSSKDRLDMLRTGKYGGVGIQIGLRRDTLTVLTPFEDSPAYTEGIHSGDQILMIDSVKTKGMSLKDASKLIKGELGSVVVLTIYRPSARIKIPFELTRANIIIKHVPYWGVDENGIGYIRITKFSKNTAKDFGTGLQELIDENLKGLVIDLRGNSGGLLNNSINILDKLTDRGINLLNTRGRIPKSNREMNSRRAPKLSPDIPIAVLINRSSASASEIVSGVIQDLDRGVIVGEKSFGKGLVQSMYNLNDTTTLKVTTAKYYTPSGRLIQKEDYLNNGFLTDGLDKKDSLFTTRGGRIVKGGGGITPDVEIKRTSLPPYVQGLWREGVFLTFAAEYVPMNEIESPIIITDKIYRDFEVFLKEYEINYKLPGEKDLNKLKIALRSQDDLKKITNTSILSKLMFWKKSK
;
A
#
# COMPACT_ATOMS: atom_id res chain seq x y z
N MET A 1 68.05 -45.30 -0.29
CA MET A 1 67.41 -46.54 -0.78
C MET A 1 66.24 -46.06 -1.64
N GLN A 2 66.49 -45.97 -2.87
CA GLN A 2 65.78 -46.61 -4.01
C GLN A 2 64.36 -46.06 -4.21
N GLN A 3 63.89 -45.60 -5.26
CA GLN A 3 64.30 -45.52 -6.72
C GLN A 3 63.36 -44.49 -7.33
N LEU A 4 63.77 -43.45 -8.06
CA LEU A 4 64.11 -43.46 -9.48
C LEU A 4 62.93 -44.05 -10.31
N ILE A 5 62.39 -43.47 -11.36
CA ILE A 5 62.96 -43.11 -12.66
C ILE A 5 61.86 -42.55 -13.57
N LYS A 6 62.08 -41.40 -14.24
CA LYS A 6 61.99 -41.10 -15.67
C LYS A 6 60.62 -41.00 -16.31
N TRP A 7 60.32 -40.10 -17.24
CA TRP A 7 61.03 -39.58 -18.44
C TRP A 7 60.40 -38.21 -18.85
N PHE A 8 61.02 -37.19 -19.08
CA PHE A 8 61.64 -36.42 -20.19
C PHE A 8 61.10 -36.70 -21.60
N ILE A 9 60.86 -35.58 -22.33
CA ILE A 9 60.97 -35.29 -23.78
C ILE A 9 59.69 -34.54 -24.24
N PHE A 10 59.62 -33.41 -24.89
CA PHE A 10 60.54 -32.58 -25.66
C PHE A 10 59.95 -31.17 -25.82
N THR A 11 60.78 -30.21 -25.75
CA THR A 11 60.63 -28.79 -26.11
C THR A 11 60.33 -28.65 -27.62
N LEU A 12 59.37 -27.80 -27.98
CA LEU A 12 59.50 -27.00 -29.20
C LEU A 12 58.78 -25.66 -29.00
N ILE A 13 59.61 -24.61 -29.03
CA ILE A 13 59.26 -23.20 -29.02
C ILE A 13 58.67 -22.84 -30.38
N PHE A 14 57.45 -22.29 -30.40
CA PHE A 14 57.01 -21.43 -31.50
C PHE A 14 56.46 -20.12 -30.92
N ILE A 15 57.24 -19.08 -31.12
CA ILE A 15 56.85 -17.70 -30.93
C ILE A 15 55.93 -17.29 -32.07
N ILE A 16 54.67 -16.97 -31.77
CA ILE A 16 53.77 -16.27 -32.68
C ILE A 16 53.25 -15.03 -31.95
N PRO A 17 53.27 -13.83 -32.59
CA PRO A 17 52.95 -12.57 -31.93
C PRO A 17 51.43 -12.52 -31.65
N VAL A 18 51.07 -12.17 -30.38
CA VAL A 18 49.71 -11.89 -29.99
C VAL A 18 49.32 -10.53 -30.55
N ILE A 19 48.63 -10.52 -31.70
CA ILE A 19 47.90 -9.36 -32.15
C ILE A 19 46.56 -9.37 -31.34
N GLY A 20 46.41 -8.38 -30.48
CA GLY A 20 45.19 -8.19 -29.69
C GLY A 20 43.98 -7.95 -30.58
N GLN A 21 43.11 -8.95 -30.71
CA GLN A 21 41.77 -8.76 -31.20
C GLN A 21 40.84 -8.57 -30.01
N ASN A 22 40.44 -7.32 -29.80
CA ASN A 22 39.28 -6.98 -29.01
C ASN A 22 38.05 -7.66 -29.64
N LYS A 23 37.72 -8.85 -29.17
CA LYS A 23 36.40 -9.46 -29.47
C LYS A 23 35.35 -8.68 -28.65
N LYS A 24 34.68 -7.75 -29.32
CA LYS A 24 33.34 -7.30 -28.89
C LYS A 24 32.54 -8.58 -28.60
N LYS A 25 32.10 -8.73 -27.34
CA LYS A 25 31.06 -9.71 -27.01
C LYS A 25 29.80 -9.32 -27.80
N GLU A 26 29.56 -9.96 -28.90
CA GLU A 26 28.26 -9.97 -29.51
C GLU A 26 27.28 -10.57 -28.51
N SER A 27 26.33 -9.75 -28.09
CA SER A 27 25.19 -10.18 -27.31
C SER A 27 24.41 -11.18 -28.15
N LYS A 28 24.47 -12.46 -27.79
CA LYS A 28 23.58 -13.48 -28.38
C LYS A 28 22.15 -12.97 -28.26
N PRO A 29 21.34 -13.10 -29.33
CA PRO A 29 19.92 -12.79 -29.26
C PRO A 29 19.31 -13.65 -28.16
N LEU A 30 18.50 -13.00 -27.30
CA LEU A 30 17.69 -13.65 -26.26
C LEU A 30 16.82 -14.73 -26.92
N THR A 31 17.34 -15.95 -26.99
CA THR A 31 16.53 -17.12 -27.37
C THR A 31 15.45 -17.24 -26.31
N SER A 32 14.23 -17.05 -26.73
CA SER A 32 13.01 -17.17 -25.94
C SER A 32 13.01 -18.50 -25.20
N LYS A 33 13.23 -18.45 -23.88
CA LYS A 33 12.74 -19.51 -22.98
C LYS A 33 11.24 -19.64 -23.25
N LYS A 34 10.80 -20.82 -23.64
CA LYS A 34 9.42 -21.20 -23.93
C LYS A 34 8.45 -20.42 -23.06
N THR A 35 8.01 -19.28 -23.53
CA THR A 35 6.72 -18.72 -23.13
C THR A 35 5.71 -19.74 -23.64
N ASN A 36 4.89 -20.33 -22.77
CA ASN A 36 3.71 -21.06 -23.18
C ASN A 36 3.05 -20.21 -24.26
N LYS A 37 3.02 -20.70 -25.48
CA LYS A 37 2.28 -20.09 -26.58
C LYS A 37 0.86 -19.97 -26.09
N LEU A 38 0.48 -18.78 -25.63
CA LEU A 38 -0.91 -18.36 -25.67
C LEU A 38 -1.25 -18.45 -27.14
N GLU A 39 -2.18 -19.33 -27.52
CA GLU A 39 -2.75 -19.40 -28.86
C GLU A 39 -3.49 -18.07 -29.09
N PHE A 40 -2.74 -17.05 -29.48
CA PHE A 40 -3.32 -15.93 -30.18
C PHE A 40 -3.60 -16.43 -31.59
N SER A 41 -4.83 -16.30 -32.05
CA SER A 41 -5.09 -16.32 -33.50
C SER A 41 -4.07 -15.38 -34.11
N ASN A 42 -3.24 -15.88 -35.03
CA ASN A 42 -2.34 -15.08 -35.86
C ASN A 42 -3.25 -14.20 -36.74
N ASP A 43 -3.79 -13.15 -36.16
CA ASP A 43 -4.47 -12.13 -36.93
C ASP A 43 -3.35 -11.32 -37.62
N GLN A 44 -3.33 -11.31 -38.94
CA GLN A 44 -2.38 -10.58 -39.77
C GLN A 44 -2.24 -9.13 -39.27
N ASN A 45 -3.36 -8.51 -38.90
CA ASN A 45 -3.39 -7.17 -38.34
C ASN A 45 -2.54 -7.00 -37.05
N THR A 46 -2.50 -8.00 -36.19
CA THR A 46 -1.69 -7.94 -34.95
C THR A 46 -0.19 -7.92 -35.28
N GLN A 47 0.25 -8.72 -36.23
CA GLN A 47 1.64 -8.73 -36.66
C GLN A 47 2.04 -7.40 -37.32
N ASP A 48 1.19 -6.86 -38.19
CA ASP A 48 1.43 -5.56 -38.84
C ASP A 48 1.59 -4.40 -37.82
N TYR A 49 0.80 -4.41 -36.74
CA TYR A 49 0.96 -3.42 -35.67
C TYR A 49 2.25 -3.62 -34.86
N LEU A 50 2.69 -4.84 -34.63
CA LEU A 50 3.97 -5.10 -33.98
C LEU A 50 5.14 -4.65 -34.82
N ASP A 51 5.11 -4.93 -36.14
CA ASP A 51 6.11 -4.50 -37.10
C ASP A 51 6.17 -2.97 -37.22
N MET A 52 5.01 -2.32 -37.18
CA MET A 52 4.93 -0.85 -37.13
C MET A 52 5.58 -0.29 -35.86
N LEU A 53 5.32 -0.88 -34.70
CA LEU A 53 5.93 -0.48 -33.42
C LEU A 53 7.45 -0.65 -33.45
N GLU A 54 7.92 -1.77 -33.97
CA GLU A 54 9.34 -2.06 -34.12
C GLU A 54 10.01 -1.05 -35.08
N THR A 55 9.40 -0.82 -36.23
CA THR A 55 9.87 0.16 -37.23
C THR A 55 9.94 1.57 -36.62
N ALA A 56 8.92 1.99 -35.88
CA ALA A 56 8.91 3.29 -35.21
C ALA A 56 10.06 3.41 -34.19
N PHE A 57 10.31 2.36 -33.41
CA PHE A 57 11.42 2.33 -32.46
C PHE A 57 12.76 2.50 -33.15
N TYR A 58 13.03 1.73 -34.23
CA TYR A 58 14.28 1.84 -34.97
C TYR A 58 14.45 3.20 -35.67
N ARG A 59 13.39 3.80 -36.17
CA ARG A 59 13.43 5.15 -36.75
C ARG A 59 13.78 6.22 -35.71
N VAL A 60 13.15 6.15 -34.53
CA VAL A 60 13.48 7.07 -33.42
C VAL A 60 14.95 6.88 -33.00
N ARG A 61 15.38 5.63 -32.81
CA ARG A 61 16.76 5.29 -32.46
C ARG A 61 17.80 5.84 -33.45
N ALA A 62 17.49 5.74 -34.76
CA ALA A 62 18.43 6.09 -35.82
C ALA A 62 18.44 7.61 -36.14
N SER A 63 17.31 8.31 -35.92
CA SER A 63 17.10 9.65 -36.49
C SER A 63 16.85 10.73 -35.43
N TYR A 64 16.74 10.39 -34.15
CA TYR A 64 16.56 11.41 -33.12
C TYR A 64 17.82 12.27 -32.99
N VAL A 65 17.63 13.58 -32.73
CA VAL A 65 18.71 14.58 -32.75
C VAL A 65 19.79 14.32 -31.71
N ASP A 66 19.42 13.76 -30.55
CA ASP A 66 20.32 13.46 -29.45
C ASP A 66 20.40 11.95 -29.18
N SER A 67 21.40 11.53 -28.38
CA SER A 67 21.47 10.14 -27.91
C SER A 67 20.26 9.78 -27.05
N ILE A 68 19.65 8.62 -27.31
CA ILE A 68 18.47 8.16 -26.59
C ILE A 68 18.79 7.06 -25.60
N ASN A 69 18.03 7.00 -24.49
CA ASN A 69 18.01 5.86 -23.61
C ASN A 69 16.94 4.85 -24.09
N GLU A 70 17.37 3.84 -24.84
CA GLU A 70 16.50 2.82 -25.41
C GLU A 70 15.61 2.14 -24.36
N SER A 71 16.17 1.84 -23.18
CA SER A 71 15.42 1.21 -22.07
C SER A 71 14.24 2.08 -21.58
N GLU A 72 14.43 3.38 -21.50
CA GLU A 72 13.36 4.29 -21.07
C GLU A 72 12.29 4.44 -22.14
N ILE A 73 12.65 4.46 -23.43
CA ILE A 73 11.68 4.53 -24.53
C ILE A 73 10.83 3.26 -24.58
N ILE A 74 11.45 2.07 -24.50
CA ILE A 74 10.72 0.81 -24.48
C ILE A 74 9.79 0.72 -23.25
N LYS A 75 10.27 1.11 -22.06
CA LYS A 75 9.42 1.15 -20.86
C LYS A 75 8.26 2.14 -21.00
N ALA A 76 8.48 3.26 -21.66
CA ALA A 76 7.43 4.24 -21.94
C ALA A 76 6.39 3.68 -22.93
N GLY A 77 6.81 2.99 -23.98
CA GLY A 77 5.95 2.28 -24.91
C GLY A 77 5.07 1.23 -24.22
N ILE A 78 5.67 0.37 -23.38
CA ILE A 78 4.92 -0.63 -22.59
C ILE A 78 3.90 0.06 -21.66
N LYS A 79 4.29 1.14 -20.99
CA LYS A 79 3.35 1.92 -20.15
C LYS A 79 2.23 2.55 -20.99
N GLY A 80 2.54 3.01 -22.21
CA GLY A 80 1.58 3.55 -23.18
C GLY A 80 0.50 2.53 -23.53
N MET A 81 0.87 1.29 -23.81
CA MET A 81 -0.08 0.20 -24.09
C MET A 81 -1.04 -0.11 -22.94
N MET A 82 -0.66 0.19 -21.70
CA MET A 82 -1.52 -0.06 -20.54
C MET A 82 -2.52 1.08 -20.29
N LYS A 83 -2.22 2.29 -20.77
CA LYS A 83 -2.98 3.51 -20.48
C LYS A 83 -4.46 3.44 -20.91
N PRO A 84 -4.83 2.89 -22.08
CA PRO A 84 -6.23 2.79 -22.52
C PRO A 84 -7.02 1.69 -21.82
N LEU A 85 -6.42 0.84 -20.98
CA LEU A 85 -7.09 -0.29 -20.35
C LEU A 85 -7.81 0.16 -19.06
N ASP A 86 -7.21 -0.11 -17.92
CA ASP A 86 -7.75 0.24 -16.61
C ASP A 86 -6.61 0.74 -15.69
N PRO A 87 -6.90 1.47 -14.59
CA PRO A 87 -5.85 2.05 -13.75
C PRO A 87 -5.06 0.99 -12.95
N TYR A 88 -5.46 -0.27 -12.94
CA TYR A 88 -4.83 -1.35 -12.18
C TYR A 88 -3.89 -2.19 -13.04
N THR A 89 -4.08 -2.23 -14.36
CA THR A 89 -3.16 -2.85 -15.32
C THR A 89 -1.93 -1.95 -15.47
N ARG A 90 -0.76 -2.45 -15.02
CA ARG A 90 0.45 -1.63 -14.89
C ARG A 90 1.71 -2.41 -15.17
N PHE A 91 2.68 -1.72 -15.77
CA PHE A 91 4.07 -2.15 -15.83
C PHE A 91 4.78 -1.73 -14.53
N LEU A 92 5.36 -2.71 -13.82
CA LEU A 92 6.02 -2.52 -12.54
C LEU A 92 7.53 -2.72 -12.70
N SER A 93 8.32 -1.76 -12.24
CA SER A 93 9.78 -1.80 -12.21
C SER A 93 10.32 -1.01 -11.01
N GLY A 94 11.55 -1.29 -10.59
CA GLY A 94 12.18 -0.64 -9.42
C GLY A 94 11.27 -0.69 -8.19
N SER A 95 11.15 0.41 -7.46
CA SER A 95 10.41 0.47 -6.18
C SER A 95 8.95 -0.01 -6.24
N SER A 96 8.31 -0.02 -7.41
CA SER A 96 6.95 -0.56 -7.57
C SER A 96 6.94 -2.08 -7.62
N LYS A 97 7.97 -2.70 -8.21
CA LYS A 97 8.18 -4.15 -8.16
C LYS A 97 8.59 -4.57 -6.75
N ASP A 98 9.51 -3.86 -6.11
CA ASP A 98 9.95 -4.16 -4.74
C ASP A 98 8.77 -4.20 -3.76
N ARG A 99 7.83 -3.24 -3.86
CA ARG A 99 6.61 -3.26 -3.05
C ARG A 99 5.71 -4.47 -3.32
N LEU A 100 5.64 -4.92 -4.56
CA LEU A 100 4.91 -6.15 -4.90
C LEU A 100 5.59 -7.37 -4.30
N ASP A 101 6.91 -7.45 -4.39
CA ASP A 101 7.69 -8.56 -3.84
C ASP A 101 7.62 -8.59 -2.31
N MET A 102 7.68 -7.43 -1.64
CA MET A 102 7.40 -7.32 -0.20
C MET A 102 6.00 -7.86 0.17
N LEU A 103 4.97 -7.52 -0.61
CA LEU A 103 3.61 -8.05 -0.38
C LEU A 103 3.55 -9.57 -0.54
N ARG A 104 4.26 -10.10 -1.54
CA ARG A 104 4.29 -11.54 -1.83
C ARG A 104 5.14 -12.33 -0.84
N THR A 105 6.25 -11.78 -0.38
CA THR A 105 7.18 -12.44 0.54
C THR A 105 6.86 -12.16 2.00
N GLY A 106 6.24 -11.01 2.28
CA GLY A 106 5.97 -10.50 3.63
C GLY A 106 7.21 -9.93 4.32
N LYS A 107 8.31 -9.71 3.60
CA LYS A 107 9.61 -9.31 4.15
C LYS A 107 10.46 -8.50 3.17
N TYR A 108 11.42 -7.72 3.70
CA TYR A 108 12.40 -6.95 2.91
C TYR A 108 13.70 -6.73 3.69
N GLY A 109 14.80 -6.47 2.98
CA GLY A 109 16.08 -6.07 3.57
C GLY A 109 16.08 -4.59 4.00
N GLY A 110 16.34 -4.33 5.27
CA GLY A 110 16.36 -2.97 5.82
C GLY A 110 16.59 -2.94 7.32
N VAL A 111 16.34 -1.80 7.94
CA VAL A 111 16.56 -1.60 9.38
C VAL A 111 15.29 -1.59 10.22
N GLY A 112 14.11 -1.66 9.59
CA GLY A 112 12.82 -1.79 10.31
C GLY A 112 12.28 -0.49 10.89
N ILE A 113 12.27 0.59 10.12
CA ILE A 113 11.63 1.86 10.48
C ILE A 113 10.55 2.26 9.48
N GLN A 114 9.48 2.85 9.98
CA GLN A 114 8.54 3.60 9.19
C GLN A 114 8.92 5.07 9.23
N ILE A 115 9.10 5.69 8.08
CA ILE A 115 9.50 7.09 7.96
C ILE A 115 8.40 7.95 7.34
N GLY A 116 8.41 9.23 7.67
CA GLY A 116 7.53 10.24 7.11
C GLY A 116 8.21 11.60 7.02
N LEU A 117 7.68 12.52 6.23
CA LEU A 117 8.09 13.92 6.25
C LEU A 117 7.24 14.68 7.27
N ARG A 118 7.88 15.41 8.16
CA ARG A 118 7.28 16.32 9.12
C ARG A 118 8.02 17.66 9.02
N ARG A 119 7.35 18.74 8.64
CA ARG A 119 7.98 20.06 8.38
C ARG A 119 9.23 19.93 7.49
N ASP A 120 9.08 19.23 6.36
CA ASP A 120 10.16 18.93 5.40
C ASP A 120 11.37 18.17 5.99
N THR A 121 11.24 17.65 7.22
CA THR A 121 12.26 16.84 7.88
C THR A 121 11.87 15.36 7.86
N LEU A 122 12.80 14.52 7.45
CA LEU A 122 12.64 13.07 7.47
C LEU A 122 12.59 12.59 8.93
N THR A 123 11.46 12.01 9.34
CA THR A 123 11.20 11.65 10.73
C THR A 123 10.82 10.17 10.84
N VAL A 124 11.32 9.50 11.86
CA VAL A 124 10.89 8.15 12.25
C VAL A 124 9.48 8.24 12.82
N LEU A 125 8.52 7.60 12.17
CA LEU A 125 7.14 7.51 12.68
C LEU A 125 7.02 6.42 13.73
N THR A 126 7.63 5.26 13.47
CA THR A 126 7.76 4.15 14.41
C THR A 126 8.88 3.19 13.96
N PRO A 127 9.73 2.71 14.86
CA PRO A 127 10.54 1.53 14.61
C PRO A 127 9.64 0.27 14.75
N PHE A 128 9.94 -0.78 13.98
CA PHE A 128 9.23 -2.05 14.10
C PHE A 128 9.85 -2.88 15.23
N GLU A 129 9.02 -3.49 16.06
CA GLU A 129 9.46 -4.42 17.08
C GLU A 129 10.38 -5.51 16.46
N ASP A 130 11.34 -5.98 17.22
CA ASP A 130 12.33 -6.99 16.81
C ASP A 130 13.18 -6.60 15.60
N SER A 131 13.24 -5.31 15.25
CA SER A 131 14.08 -4.82 14.15
C SER A 131 15.41 -4.23 14.64
N PRO A 132 16.45 -4.17 13.78
CA PRO A 132 17.72 -3.53 14.14
C PRO A 132 17.55 -2.12 14.71
N ALA A 133 16.68 -1.31 14.10
CA ALA A 133 16.44 0.05 14.57
C ALA A 133 15.80 0.11 15.96
N TYR A 134 14.89 -0.83 16.25
CA TYR A 134 14.26 -0.91 17.57
C TYR A 134 15.27 -1.36 18.64
N THR A 135 16.06 -2.39 18.33
CA THR A 135 17.05 -2.96 19.24
C THR A 135 18.16 -1.94 19.58
N GLU A 136 18.59 -1.15 18.60
CA GLU A 136 19.60 -0.11 18.79
C GLU A 136 19.02 1.18 19.45
N GLY A 137 17.72 1.25 19.72
CA GLY A 137 17.11 2.35 20.44
C GLY A 137 16.76 3.57 19.60
N ILE A 138 16.41 3.39 18.35
CA ILE A 138 15.75 4.44 17.56
C ILE A 138 14.30 4.57 18.04
N HIS A 139 13.85 5.80 18.24
CA HIS A 139 12.53 6.14 18.76
C HIS A 139 11.64 6.81 17.73
N SER A 140 10.31 6.71 17.96
CA SER A 140 9.34 7.54 17.26
C SER A 140 9.60 9.03 17.54
N GLY A 141 9.56 9.86 16.49
CA GLY A 141 9.89 11.28 16.59
C GLY A 141 11.36 11.62 16.28
N ASP A 142 12.27 10.67 16.26
CA ASP A 142 13.66 10.88 15.85
C ASP A 142 13.73 11.44 14.42
N GLN A 143 14.48 12.50 14.22
CA GLN A 143 14.68 13.15 12.92
C GLN A 143 15.95 12.63 12.26
N ILE A 144 15.83 12.07 11.06
CA ILE A 144 16.97 11.55 10.30
C ILE A 144 17.63 12.71 9.56
N LEU A 145 18.82 13.11 9.97
CA LEU A 145 19.58 14.20 9.38
C LEU A 145 20.47 13.73 8.23
N MET A 146 21.03 12.52 8.34
CA MET A 146 21.90 11.92 7.32
C MET A 146 21.63 10.41 7.22
N ILE A 147 21.81 9.87 6.03
CA ILE A 147 21.86 8.44 5.73
C ILE A 147 23.23 8.20 5.10
N ASP A 148 24.12 7.47 5.79
CA ASP A 148 25.54 7.42 5.49
C ASP A 148 26.13 8.84 5.41
N SER A 149 26.73 9.22 4.31
CA SER A 149 27.25 10.58 4.07
C SER A 149 26.25 11.54 3.41
N VAL A 150 25.00 11.09 3.13
CA VAL A 150 24.02 11.87 2.37
C VAL A 150 23.08 12.63 3.30
N LYS A 151 23.03 13.96 3.18
CA LYS A 151 22.07 14.79 3.93
C LYS A 151 20.65 14.57 3.45
N THR A 152 19.70 14.49 4.38
CA THR A 152 18.28 14.19 4.10
C THR A 152 17.42 15.42 3.85
N LYS A 153 17.92 16.65 4.06
CA LYS A 153 17.17 17.88 3.83
C LYS A 153 16.69 17.99 2.37
N GLY A 154 15.40 18.10 2.15
CA GLY A 154 14.80 18.16 0.81
C GLY A 154 14.70 16.79 0.10
N MET A 155 15.09 15.69 0.75
CA MET A 155 15.03 14.35 0.17
C MET A 155 13.59 13.82 0.16
N SER A 156 13.19 13.16 -0.93
CA SER A 156 11.90 12.49 -0.97
C SER A 156 11.88 11.21 -0.10
N LEU A 157 10.71 10.82 0.41
CA LEU A 157 10.55 9.55 1.13
C LEU A 157 10.99 8.33 0.31
N LYS A 158 10.84 8.41 -1.01
CA LYS A 158 11.24 7.34 -1.92
C LYS A 158 12.77 7.19 -1.96
N ASP A 159 13.49 8.29 -2.06
CA ASP A 159 14.95 8.28 -2.13
C ASP A 159 15.56 7.89 -0.78
N ALA A 160 15.04 8.43 0.32
CA ALA A 160 15.42 8.02 1.67
C ALA A 160 15.20 6.51 1.88
N SER A 161 14.03 6.00 1.51
CA SER A 161 13.72 4.57 1.61
C SER A 161 14.65 3.70 0.75
N LYS A 162 15.12 4.21 -0.40
CA LYS A 162 16.08 3.50 -1.26
C LYS A 162 17.45 3.39 -0.61
N LEU A 163 17.92 4.44 0.09
CA LEU A 163 19.19 4.45 0.79
C LEU A 163 19.16 3.58 2.07
N ILE A 164 18.06 3.63 2.82
CA ILE A 164 17.90 2.85 4.06
C ILE A 164 17.79 1.35 3.77
N LYS A 165 17.12 0.97 2.70
CA LYS A 165 17.04 -0.44 2.25
C LYS A 165 18.33 -0.85 1.55
N GLY A 166 18.63 -2.15 1.55
CA GLY A 166 19.80 -2.69 0.87
C GLY A 166 19.92 -4.19 1.05
N GLU A 167 21.09 -4.70 0.72
CA GLU A 167 21.43 -6.12 0.87
C GLU A 167 21.44 -6.52 2.35
N LEU A 168 21.00 -7.74 2.62
CA LEU A 168 21.02 -8.30 3.97
C LEU A 168 22.45 -8.39 4.48
N GLY A 169 22.67 -7.99 5.73
CA GLY A 169 24.00 -7.98 6.37
C GLY A 169 24.84 -6.75 6.04
N SER A 170 24.44 -5.92 5.07
CA SER A 170 25.14 -4.65 4.84
C SER A 170 24.79 -3.62 5.91
N VAL A 171 25.71 -2.71 6.18
CA VAL A 171 25.55 -1.66 7.20
C VAL A 171 25.00 -0.37 6.56
N VAL A 172 24.24 0.38 7.34
CA VAL A 172 23.84 1.77 7.05
C VAL A 172 23.97 2.60 8.33
N VAL A 173 24.52 3.79 8.22
CA VAL A 173 24.62 4.74 9.34
C VAL A 173 23.51 5.78 9.23
N LEU A 174 22.65 5.86 10.25
CA LEU A 174 21.65 6.90 10.36
C LEU A 174 22.10 7.91 11.41
N THR A 175 22.42 9.15 10.99
CA THR A 175 22.62 10.25 11.94
C THR A 175 21.25 10.86 12.24
N ILE A 176 20.78 10.67 13.45
CA ILE A 176 19.51 11.23 13.91
C ILE A 176 19.70 12.43 14.83
N TYR A 177 18.70 13.30 14.88
CA TYR A 177 18.50 14.27 15.95
C TYR A 177 17.30 13.83 16.78
N ARG A 178 17.49 13.68 18.09
CA ARG A 178 16.44 13.33 19.06
C ARG A 178 15.94 14.59 19.75
N PRO A 179 14.74 15.08 19.40
CA PRO A 179 14.20 16.34 19.96
C PRO A 179 14.08 16.32 21.49
N SER A 180 13.60 15.20 22.07
CA SER A 180 13.42 15.05 23.51
C SER A 180 14.71 15.25 24.33
N ALA A 181 15.85 14.79 23.79
CA ALA A 181 17.15 14.92 24.45
C ALA A 181 18.02 16.05 23.86
N ARG A 182 17.60 16.67 22.74
CA ARG A 182 18.32 17.72 22.01
C ARG A 182 19.75 17.32 21.56
N ILE A 183 19.95 16.04 21.25
CA ILE A 183 21.24 15.48 20.87
C ILE A 183 21.22 14.88 19.47
N LYS A 184 22.42 14.82 18.86
CA LYS A 184 22.64 14.09 17.61
C LYS A 184 23.32 12.76 17.94
N ILE A 185 22.79 11.67 17.38
CA ILE A 185 23.25 10.31 17.64
C ILE A 185 23.47 9.62 16.30
N PRO A 186 24.66 9.09 16.02
CA PRO A 186 24.86 8.17 14.91
C PRO A 186 24.43 6.76 15.34
N PHE A 187 23.64 6.09 14.50
CA PHE A 187 23.27 4.69 14.65
C PHE A 187 23.84 3.88 13.49
N GLU A 188 24.72 2.96 13.80
CA GLU A 188 25.21 1.98 12.83
C GLU A 188 24.31 0.75 12.85
N LEU A 189 23.56 0.54 11.77
CA LEU A 189 22.51 -0.46 11.69
C LEU A 189 22.84 -1.50 10.64
N THR A 190 22.87 -2.77 11.03
CA THR A 190 22.99 -3.89 10.08
C THR A 190 21.62 -4.20 9.48
N ARG A 191 21.52 -4.15 8.15
CA ARG A 191 20.26 -4.47 7.45
C ARG A 191 19.89 -5.93 7.65
N ALA A 192 18.71 -6.16 8.21
CA ALA A 192 18.16 -7.47 8.48
C ALA A 192 16.91 -7.74 7.62
N ASN A 193 16.42 -8.96 7.70
CA ASN A 193 15.17 -9.36 7.07
C ASN A 193 13.97 -8.89 7.89
N ILE A 194 13.40 -7.75 7.53
CA ILE A 194 12.28 -7.14 8.25
C ILE A 194 10.97 -7.82 7.87
N ILE A 195 10.29 -8.39 8.85
CA ILE A 195 8.97 -9.00 8.71
C ILE A 195 7.92 -7.96 9.04
N ILE A 196 7.03 -7.69 8.10
CA ILE A 196 5.92 -6.75 8.34
C ILE A 196 4.73 -7.51 8.90
N LYS A 197 4.38 -7.25 10.16
CA LYS A 197 3.16 -7.79 10.79
C LYS A 197 1.94 -7.07 10.20
N HIS A 198 1.12 -7.79 9.45
CA HIS A 198 -0.13 -7.25 8.87
C HIS A 198 -1.38 -7.57 9.67
N VAL A 199 -1.25 -8.35 10.71
CA VAL A 199 -2.18 -8.49 11.84
C VAL A 199 -1.43 -7.96 13.07
N PRO A 200 -1.37 -6.62 13.25
CA PRO A 200 -0.51 -6.01 14.27
C PRO A 200 -1.08 -6.11 15.68
N TYR A 201 -2.38 -6.40 15.80
CA TYR A 201 -3.04 -6.45 17.10
C TYR A 201 -4.24 -7.37 17.09
N TRP A 202 -4.41 -8.13 18.17
CA TRP A 202 -5.61 -8.84 18.58
C TRP A 202 -5.70 -8.86 20.11
N GLY A 203 -6.91 -9.00 20.67
CA GLY A 203 -7.16 -9.08 22.09
C GLY A 203 -8.65 -9.20 22.38
N VAL A 204 -8.99 -9.62 23.60
CA VAL A 204 -10.37 -9.72 24.11
C VAL A 204 -10.61 -8.61 25.13
N ASP A 205 -11.78 -7.98 25.09
CA ASP A 205 -12.18 -7.02 26.11
C ASP A 205 -12.82 -7.73 27.32
N GLU A 206 -13.14 -6.94 28.37
CA GLU A 206 -13.77 -7.42 29.60
C GLU A 206 -15.15 -8.07 29.40
N ASN A 207 -15.81 -7.81 28.26
CA ASN A 207 -17.11 -8.38 27.89
C ASN A 207 -16.98 -9.69 27.11
N GLY A 208 -15.76 -10.09 26.78
CA GLY A 208 -15.47 -11.24 25.94
C GLY A 208 -15.56 -10.96 24.45
N ILE A 209 -15.49 -9.68 24.02
CA ILE A 209 -15.47 -9.31 22.62
C ILE A 209 -14.04 -9.28 22.11
N GLY A 210 -13.73 -10.19 21.20
CA GLY A 210 -12.44 -10.24 20.52
C GLY A 210 -12.34 -9.21 19.41
N TYR A 211 -11.17 -8.64 19.26
CA TYR A 211 -10.86 -7.70 18.18
C TYR A 211 -9.60 -8.16 17.45
N ILE A 212 -9.65 -8.19 16.11
CA ILE A 212 -8.49 -8.47 15.25
C ILE A 212 -8.37 -7.37 14.20
N ARG A 213 -7.20 -6.70 14.14
CA ARG A 213 -6.91 -5.72 13.10
C ARG A 213 -6.10 -6.33 11.97
N ILE A 214 -6.57 -6.14 10.73
CA ILE A 214 -5.85 -6.57 9.52
C ILE A 214 -5.54 -5.33 8.68
N THR A 215 -4.26 -4.99 8.53
CA THR A 215 -3.82 -3.79 7.79
C THR A 215 -3.57 -4.06 6.31
N LYS A 216 -3.26 -5.31 5.94
CA LYS A 216 -3.05 -5.75 4.55
C LYS A 216 -3.15 -7.26 4.40
N PHE A 217 -3.43 -7.75 3.19
CA PHE A 217 -3.42 -9.18 2.89
C PHE A 217 -2.10 -9.56 2.19
N SER A 218 -1.08 -9.93 2.97
CA SER A 218 0.23 -10.43 2.53
C SER A 218 0.34 -11.94 2.69
N LYS A 219 1.51 -12.51 2.41
CA LYS A 219 1.76 -13.96 2.48
C LYS A 219 1.34 -14.60 3.80
N ASN A 220 1.62 -13.95 4.93
CA ASN A 220 1.45 -14.53 6.26
C ASN A 220 0.11 -14.15 6.92
N THR A 221 -0.63 -13.17 6.39
CA THR A 221 -1.81 -12.58 7.05
C THR A 221 -2.85 -13.62 7.49
N ALA A 222 -3.14 -14.63 6.66
CA ALA A 222 -4.12 -15.66 7.04
C ALA A 222 -3.60 -16.62 8.12
N LYS A 223 -2.28 -16.79 8.23
CA LYS A 223 -1.64 -17.55 9.31
C LYS A 223 -1.74 -16.74 10.61
N ASP A 224 -1.29 -15.49 10.59
CA ASP A 224 -1.26 -14.61 11.76
C ASP A 224 -2.68 -14.37 12.30
N PHE A 225 -3.66 -14.15 11.39
CA PHE A 225 -5.08 -14.12 11.75
C PHE A 225 -5.54 -15.41 12.43
N GLY A 226 -5.13 -16.58 11.90
CA GLY A 226 -5.49 -17.88 12.46
C GLY A 226 -4.87 -18.13 13.84
N THR A 227 -3.69 -17.59 14.10
CA THR A 227 -3.04 -17.61 15.44
C THR A 227 -3.82 -16.72 16.39
N GLY A 228 -4.02 -15.44 16.06
CA GLY A 228 -4.80 -14.53 16.92
C GLY A 228 -6.23 -15.01 17.17
N LEU A 229 -6.91 -15.55 16.15
CA LEU A 229 -8.25 -16.11 16.32
C LEU A 229 -8.25 -17.28 17.33
N GLN A 230 -7.21 -18.13 17.33
CA GLN A 230 -7.12 -19.23 18.30
C GLN A 230 -6.94 -18.70 19.72
N GLU A 231 -6.04 -17.77 19.92
CA GLU A 231 -5.80 -17.15 21.23
C GLU A 231 -7.08 -16.52 21.78
N LEU A 232 -7.85 -15.79 20.94
CA LEU A 232 -9.14 -15.23 21.35
C LEU A 232 -10.17 -16.29 21.72
N ILE A 233 -10.21 -17.42 21.00
CA ILE A 233 -11.11 -18.55 21.31
C ILE A 233 -10.76 -19.16 22.66
N ASP A 234 -9.47 -19.33 22.92
CA ASP A 234 -8.95 -19.89 24.19
C ASP A 234 -9.28 -18.97 25.39
N GLU A 235 -9.54 -17.68 25.15
CA GLU A 235 -10.00 -16.67 26.13
C GLU A 235 -11.54 -16.55 26.25
N ASN A 236 -12.31 -17.58 25.84
CA ASN A 236 -13.78 -17.61 25.91
C ASN A 236 -14.49 -16.49 25.09
N LEU A 237 -14.07 -16.32 23.85
CA LEU A 237 -14.63 -15.38 22.89
C LEU A 237 -16.15 -15.48 22.78
N LYS A 238 -16.86 -14.35 22.97
CA LYS A 238 -18.34 -14.25 22.83
C LYS A 238 -18.77 -13.55 21.54
N GLY A 239 -17.90 -12.76 20.92
CA GLY A 239 -18.13 -12.05 19.66
C GLY A 239 -16.82 -11.62 19.05
N LEU A 240 -16.74 -11.50 17.71
CA LEU A 240 -15.53 -11.14 16.99
C LEU A 240 -15.70 -9.87 16.17
N VAL A 241 -14.83 -8.91 16.39
CA VAL A 241 -14.69 -7.71 15.56
C VAL A 241 -13.46 -7.84 14.66
N ILE A 242 -13.64 -7.77 13.35
CA ILE A 242 -12.55 -7.76 12.34
C ILE A 242 -12.43 -6.35 11.79
N ASP A 243 -11.32 -5.66 12.07
CA ASP A 243 -11.10 -4.29 11.58
C ASP A 243 -10.30 -4.29 10.26
N LEU A 244 -11.00 -3.93 9.19
CA LEU A 244 -10.45 -3.75 7.83
C LEU A 244 -10.38 -2.27 7.42
N ARG A 245 -10.60 -1.33 8.33
CA ARG A 245 -10.51 0.10 8.03
C ARG A 245 -9.09 0.48 7.62
N GLY A 246 -8.96 1.21 6.49
CA GLY A 246 -7.66 1.56 5.92
C GLY A 246 -6.95 0.45 5.16
N ASN A 247 -7.51 -0.75 5.09
CA ASN A 247 -6.91 -1.90 4.40
C ASN A 247 -7.28 -1.92 2.91
N SER A 248 -6.35 -1.55 2.07
CA SER A 248 -6.53 -1.51 0.60
C SER A 248 -6.48 -2.89 -0.10
N GLY A 249 -6.57 -3.99 0.66
CA GLY A 249 -6.55 -5.36 0.14
C GLY A 249 -5.14 -5.97 0.09
N GLY A 250 -4.92 -6.85 -0.87
CA GLY A 250 -3.68 -7.59 -1.06
C GLY A 250 -3.88 -8.89 -1.81
N LEU A 251 -3.27 -9.99 -1.33
CA LEU A 251 -3.34 -11.30 -1.98
C LEU A 251 -4.72 -11.94 -1.77
N LEU A 252 -5.42 -12.22 -2.87
CA LEU A 252 -6.76 -12.82 -2.87
C LEU A 252 -6.82 -14.13 -2.06
N ASN A 253 -5.85 -15.02 -2.24
CA ASN A 253 -5.84 -16.30 -1.54
C ASN A 253 -5.85 -16.15 0.00
N ASN A 254 -5.28 -15.05 0.53
CA ASN A 254 -5.30 -14.82 1.98
C ASN A 254 -6.69 -14.41 2.49
N SER A 255 -7.49 -13.67 1.70
CA SER A 255 -8.89 -13.40 2.07
C SER A 255 -9.73 -14.70 2.07
N ILE A 256 -9.55 -15.56 1.08
CA ILE A 256 -10.20 -16.88 1.04
C ILE A 256 -9.77 -17.75 2.24
N ASN A 257 -8.49 -17.79 2.56
CA ASN A 257 -7.98 -18.58 3.69
C ASN A 257 -8.44 -18.05 5.06
N ILE A 258 -8.76 -16.75 5.18
CA ILE A 258 -9.39 -16.18 6.38
C ILE A 258 -10.85 -16.60 6.44
N LEU A 259 -11.58 -16.46 5.34
CA LEU A 259 -12.98 -16.87 5.24
C LEU A 259 -13.18 -18.36 5.50
N ASP A 260 -12.24 -19.21 5.02
CA ASP A 260 -12.23 -20.67 5.29
C ASP A 260 -12.16 -21.02 6.79
N LYS A 261 -11.77 -20.08 7.66
CA LYS A 261 -11.77 -20.24 9.11
C LYS A 261 -13.07 -19.79 9.78
N LEU A 262 -13.90 -19.07 9.05
CA LEU A 262 -15.09 -18.38 9.59
C LEU A 262 -16.41 -18.94 9.04
N THR A 263 -16.36 -19.77 7.98
CA THR A 263 -17.52 -20.29 7.26
C THR A 263 -17.51 -21.80 7.20
N ASP A 264 -18.70 -22.41 7.09
CA ASP A 264 -18.84 -23.85 6.99
C ASP A 264 -18.16 -24.40 5.75
N ARG A 265 -17.76 -25.69 5.82
CA ARG A 265 -17.13 -26.37 4.70
C ARG A 265 -18.05 -26.49 3.49
N GLY A 266 -17.49 -26.31 2.29
CA GLY A 266 -18.19 -26.49 1.00
C GLY A 266 -18.97 -25.27 0.54
N ILE A 267 -18.98 -24.19 1.33
CA ILE A 267 -19.68 -22.95 0.96
C ILE A 267 -18.92 -22.21 -0.13
N ASN A 268 -19.63 -21.74 -1.17
CA ASN A 268 -19.06 -20.87 -2.17
C ASN A 268 -18.70 -19.51 -1.54
N LEU A 269 -17.43 -19.13 -1.66
CA LEU A 269 -16.90 -17.88 -1.10
C LEU A 269 -16.73 -16.81 -2.18
N LEU A 270 -16.32 -17.21 -3.40
CA LEU A 270 -16.03 -16.26 -4.45
C LEU A 270 -16.03 -16.93 -5.81
N ASN A 271 -16.57 -16.25 -6.80
CA ASN A 271 -16.48 -16.65 -8.19
C ASN A 271 -15.64 -15.62 -8.96
N THR A 272 -14.78 -16.06 -9.88
CA THR A 272 -14.07 -15.17 -10.80
C THR A 272 -14.46 -15.48 -12.23
N ARG A 273 -14.65 -14.43 -13.05
CA ARG A 273 -14.99 -14.56 -14.48
C ARG A 273 -14.06 -13.66 -15.29
N GLY A 274 -13.43 -14.21 -16.30
CA GLY A 274 -12.55 -13.50 -17.22
C GLY A 274 -12.63 -14.09 -18.61
N ARG A 275 -12.02 -13.41 -19.58
CA ARG A 275 -12.01 -13.83 -20.99
C ARG A 275 -11.34 -15.20 -21.21
N ILE A 276 -10.29 -15.48 -20.45
CA ILE A 276 -9.53 -16.72 -20.57
C ILE A 276 -10.15 -17.76 -19.62
N PRO A 277 -10.47 -19.01 -20.09
CA PRO A 277 -11.10 -20.04 -19.26
C PRO A 277 -10.42 -20.28 -17.91
N LYS A 278 -9.08 -20.24 -17.87
CA LYS A 278 -8.28 -20.36 -16.63
C LYS A 278 -8.55 -19.27 -15.58
N SER A 279 -9.11 -18.16 -15.99
CA SER A 279 -9.51 -17.06 -15.11
C SER A 279 -10.88 -17.28 -14.46
N ASN A 280 -11.65 -18.24 -14.94
CA ASN A 280 -12.94 -18.61 -14.38
C ASN A 280 -12.73 -19.64 -13.28
N ARG A 281 -12.97 -19.24 -12.05
CA ARG A 281 -12.74 -20.08 -10.87
C ARG A 281 -13.87 -19.92 -9.88
N GLU A 282 -14.23 -21.03 -9.30
CA GLU A 282 -15.08 -21.10 -8.12
C GLU A 282 -14.19 -21.41 -6.90
N MET A 283 -14.35 -20.64 -5.86
CA MET A 283 -13.56 -20.76 -4.64
C MET A 283 -14.49 -21.07 -3.46
N ASN A 284 -14.42 -22.30 -2.99
CA ASN A 284 -15.23 -22.79 -1.90
C ASN A 284 -14.40 -22.95 -0.63
N SER A 285 -15.03 -22.84 0.53
CA SER A 285 -14.44 -23.21 1.81
C SER A 285 -14.10 -24.70 1.83
N ARG A 286 -12.95 -25.04 2.41
CA ARG A 286 -12.39 -26.41 2.35
C ARG A 286 -12.39 -27.12 3.67
N ARG A 287 -12.46 -26.38 4.77
CA ARG A 287 -12.34 -26.90 6.15
C ARG A 287 -13.57 -26.56 6.96
N ALA A 288 -13.77 -27.26 8.08
CA ALA A 288 -14.70 -26.80 9.10
C ALA A 288 -14.24 -25.45 9.66
N PRO A 289 -15.16 -24.57 10.04
CA PRO A 289 -14.82 -23.28 10.61
C PRO A 289 -14.05 -23.45 11.91
N LYS A 290 -13.10 -22.55 12.13
CA LYS A 290 -12.35 -22.48 13.39
C LYS A 290 -13.17 -21.76 14.48
N LEU A 291 -13.91 -20.74 14.05
CA LEU A 291 -14.84 -19.99 14.89
C LEU A 291 -16.23 -20.64 14.82
N SER A 292 -16.83 -20.95 16.00
CA SER A 292 -18.20 -21.47 16.06
C SER A 292 -19.16 -20.58 15.27
N PRO A 293 -20.10 -21.14 14.51
CA PRO A 293 -21.15 -20.37 13.83
C PRO A 293 -21.99 -19.51 14.79
N ASP A 294 -22.13 -19.90 16.04
CA ASP A 294 -22.91 -19.17 17.05
C ASP A 294 -22.23 -17.88 17.54
N ILE A 295 -20.90 -17.75 17.35
CA ILE A 295 -20.20 -16.54 17.73
C ILE A 295 -20.43 -15.45 16.65
N PRO A 296 -21.07 -14.32 17.01
CA PRO A 296 -21.35 -13.26 16.06
C PRO A 296 -20.07 -12.57 15.57
N ILE A 297 -20.12 -12.10 14.32
CA ILE A 297 -19.01 -11.35 13.68
C ILE A 297 -19.49 -9.95 13.29
N ALA A 298 -18.69 -8.93 13.61
CA ALA A 298 -18.79 -7.59 13.05
C ALA A 298 -17.53 -7.27 12.24
N VAL A 299 -17.69 -6.76 11.02
CA VAL A 299 -16.56 -6.34 10.18
C VAL A 299 -16.58 -4.82 10.02
N LEU A 300 -15.51 -4.16 10.47
CA LEU A 300 -15.38 -2.71 10.34
C LEU A 300 -14.73 -2.35 8.99
N ILE A 301 -15.39 -1.52 8.21
CA ILE A 301 -14.90 -1.03 6.92
C ILE A 301 -14.97 0.49 6.79
N ASN A 302 -14.18 1.05 5.87
CA ASN A 302 -14.29 2.45 5.46
C ASN A 302 -13.96 2.60 3.95
N ARG A 303 -13.97 3.83 3.43
CA ARG A 303 -13.69 4.15 2.01
C ARG A 303 -12.34 3.64 1.50
N SER A 304 -11.40 3.34 2.39
CA SER A 304 -10.09 2.79 2.03
C SER A 304 -10.05 1.27 2.08
N SER A 305 -11.10 0.61 2.55
CA SER A 305 -11.25 -0.85 2.50
C SER A 305 -11.50 -1.27 1.06
N ALA A 306 -10.61 -2.05 0.46
CA ALA A 306 -10.66 -2.36 -0.97
C ALA A 306 -10.26 -3.81 -1.28
N SER A 307 -10.74 -4.35 -2.42
CA SER A 307 -10.29 -5.63 -2.99
C SER A 307 -10.45 -6.81 -1.99
N ALA A 308 -9.36 -7.42 -1.50
CA ALA A 308 -9.40 -8.53 -0.54
C ALA A 308 -10.20 -8.20 0.75
N SER A 309 -10.20 -6.94 1.19
CA SER A 309 -11.05 -6.48 2.30
C SER A 309 -12.52 -6.54 1.92
N GLU A 310 -12.85 -6.19 0.67
CA GLU A 310 -14.22 -6.24 0.15
C GLU A 310 -14.68 -7.68 -0.10
N ILE A 311 -13.75 -8.58 -0.42
CA ILE A 311 -14.04 -10.02 -0.48
C ILE A 311 -14.46 -10.52 0.90
N VAL A 312 -13.66 -10.22 1.95
CA VAL A 312 -13.98 -10.67 3.31
C VAL A 312 -15.32 -10.09 3.77
N SER A 313 -15.50 -8.77 3.69
CA SER A 313 -16.73 -8.12 4.14
C SER A 313 -17.96 -8.54 3.31
N GLY A 314 -17.80 -8.63 1.97
CA GLY A 314 -18.90 -9.03 1.07
C GLY A 314 -19.35 -10.47 1.29
N VAL A 315 -18.42 -11.40 1.51
CA VAL A 315 -18.76 -12.80 1.80
C VAL A 315 -19.44 -12.93 3.16
N ILE A 316 -18.92 -12.28 4.20
CA ILE A 316 -19.54 -12.28 5.54
C ILE A 316 -20.97 -11.73 5.47
N GLN A 317 -21.19 -10.66 4.69
CA GLN A 317 -22.51 -10.06 4.49
C GLN A 317 -23.45 -10.98 3.69
N ASP A 318 -23.01 -11.53 2.56
CA ASP A 318 -23.82 -12.34 1.66
C ASP A 318 -24.24 -13.69 2.25
N LEU A 319 -23.39 -14.25 3.12
CA LEU A 319 -23.67 -15.50 3.82
C LEU A 319 -24.47 -15.29 5.12
N ASP A 320 -24.78 -14.05 5.48
CA ASP A 320 -25.38 -13.69 6.79
C ASP A 320 -24.57 -14.20 7.97
N ARG A 321 -23.23 -14.33 7.79
CA ARG A 321 -22.30 -14.79 8.83
C ARG A 321 -22.01 -13.72 9.88
N GLY A 322 -22.28 -12.46 9.55
CA GLY A 322 -22.06 -11.32 10.42
C GLY A 322 -22.59 -10.03 9.84
N VAL A 323 -22.33 -8.93 10.52
CA VAL A 323 -22.74 -7.58 10.14
C VAL A 323 -21.57 -6.74 9.70
N ILE A 324 -21.79 -5.86 8.74
CA ILE A 324 -20.79 -4.92 8.24
C ILE A 324 -21.09 -3.54 8.79
N VAL A 325 -20.09 -2.92 9.41
CA VAL A 325 -20.24 -1.63 10.13
C VAL A 325 -19.24 -0.61 9.59
N GLY A 326 -19.67 0.62 9.41
CA GLY A 326 -18.79 1.74 9.05
C GLY A 326 -19.22 2.52 7.81
N GLU A 327 -18.28 2.83 6.91
CA GLU A 327 -18.54 3.57 5.67
C GLU A 327 -18.51 2.62 4.47
N LYS A 328 -19.23 2.98 3.40
CA LYS A 328 -19.17 2.27 2.11
C LYS A 328 -17.71 2.09 1.64
N SER A 329 -17.34 0.88 1.20
CA SER A 329 -16.00 0.53 0.78
C SER A 329 -15.61 1.14 -0.57
N PHE A 330 -14.40 0.87 -1.04
CA PHE A 330 -13.81 1.49 -2.23
C PHE A 330 -14.50 1.10 -3.54
N GLY A 331 -14.85 -0.17 -3.72
CA GLY A 331 -15.47 -0.70 -4.96
C GLY A 331 -14.45 -1.20 -6.00
N LYS A 332 -13.56 -2.12 -5.60
CA LYS A 332 -12.64 -2.79 -6.53
C LYS A 332 -12.97 -4.26 -6.67
N GLY A 333 -13.74 -4.60 -7.72
CA GLY A 333 -14.18 -5.96 -8.07
C GLY A 333 -13.31 -6.69 -9.10
N LEU A 334 -12.01 -6.36 -9.20
CA LEU A 334 -11.10 -6.84 -10.25
C LEU A 334 -9.98 -7.69 -9.69
N VAL A 335 -9.64 -8.77 -10.40
CA VAL A 335 -8.50 -9.65 -10.13
C VAL A 335 -7.35 -9.32 -11.07
N GLN A 336 -6.15 -9.17 -10.52
CA GLN A 336 -4.93 -8.97 -11.30
C GLN A 336 -4.03 -10.20 -11.27
N SER A 337 -3.53 -10.57 -12.44
CA SER A 337 -2.47 -11.56 -12.61
C SER A 337 -1.12 -10.88 -12.83
N MET A 338 -0.05 -11.55 -12.39
CA MET A 338 1.32 -11.05 -12.47
C MET A 338 2.10 -11.88 -13.48
N TYR A 339 2.72 -11.19 -14.44
CA TYR A 339 3.57 -11.81 -15.47
C TYR A 339 4.96 -11.18 -15.38
N ASN A 340 5.95 -11.96 -14.94
CA ASN A 340 7.33 -11.48 -14.93
C ASN A 340 7.81 -11.41 -16.39
N LEU A 341 8.24 -10.25 -16.83
CA LEU A 341 8.86 -10.05 -18.14
C LEU A 341 10.35 -10.38 -18.07
N ASN A 342 10.99 -10.02 -16.96
CA ASN A 342 12.34 -10.39 -16.58
C ASN A 342 12.51 -10.26 -15.05
N ASP A 343 13.73 -10.41 -14.56
CA ASP A 343 14.01 -10.38 -13.11
C ASP A 343 13.69 -9.03 -12.45
N THR A 344 13.74 -7.93 -13.21
CA THR A 344 13.55 -6.56 -12.69
C THR A 344 12.20 -5.96 -13.03
N THR A 345 11.40 -6.59 -13.87
CA THR A 345 10.13 -6.04 -14.36
C THR A 345 8.99 -7.05 -14.36
N THR A 346 7.81 -6.60 -13.99
CA THR A 346 6.60 -7.40 -13.92
C THR A 346 5.43 -6.63 -14.55
N LEU A 347 4.66 -7.31 -15.36
CA LEU A 347 3.40 -6.82 -15.88
C LEU A 347 2.27 -7.30 -14.95
N LYS A 348 1.50 -6.35 -14.41
CA LYS A 348 0.30 -6.61 -13.63
C LYS A 348 -0.90 -6.33 -14.51
N VAL A 349 -1.70 -7.34 -14.82
CA VAL A 349 -2.82 -7.27 -15.76
C VAL A 349 -4.12 -7.64 -15.07
N THR A 350 -5.18 -6.89 -15.31
CA THR A 350 -6.54 -7.28 -14.92
C THR A 350 -7.00 -8.43 -15.81
N THR A 351 -7.29 -9.58 -15.19
CA THR A 351 -7.59 -10.83 -15.90
C THR A 351 -8.98 -11.38 -15.61
N ALA A 352 -9.65 -10.90 -14.57
CA ALA A 352 -11.00 -11.31 -14.22
C ALA A 352 -11.71 -10.26 -13.36
N LYS A 353 -13.05 -10.35 -13.35
CA LYS A 353 -13.93 -9.78 -12.34
C LYS A 353 -14.16 -10.82 -11.26
N TYR A 354 -14.51 -10.39 -10.04
CA TYR A 354 -14.95 -11.31 -9.02
C TYR A 354 -16.34 -10.98 -8.50
N TYR A 355 -17.05 -12.02 -8.12
CA TYR A 355 -18.43 -12.00 -7.68
C TYR A 355 -18.52 -12.67 -6.30
N THR A 356 -19.19 -12.03 -5.37
CA THR A 356 -19.44 -12.54 -4.03
C THR A 356 -20.53 -13.61 -4.06
N PRO A 357 -20.83 -14.33 -2.96
CA PRO A 357 -21.79 -15.44 -2.97
C PRO A 357 -23.18 -15.10 -3.48
N SER A 358 -23.67 -13.88 -3.26
CA SER A 358 -24.95 -13.42 -3.82
C SER A 358 -24.94 -13.22 -5.34
N GLY A 359 -23.78 -13.37 -5.99
CA GLY A 359 -23.59 -13.14 -7.43
C GLY A 359 -23.31 -11.69 -7.80
N ARG A 360 -23.22 -10.76 -6.85
CA ARG A 360 -22.98 -9.33 -7.13
C ARG A 360 -21.52 -9.04 -7.45
N LEU A 361 -21.32 -8.19 -8.46
CA LEU A 361 -20.05 -7.51 -8.74
C LEU A 361 -20.01 -6.22 -7.91
N ILE A 362 -18.91 -5.98 -7.22
CA ILE A 362 -18.75 -4.78 -6.39
C ILE A 362 -17.97 -3.65 -7.07
N GLN A 363 -17.55 -3.83 -8.32
CA GLN A 363 -16.76 -2.84 -9.08
C GLN A 363 -17.53 -1.51 -9.18
N LYS A 364 -16.87 -0.41 -8.78
CA LYS A 364 -17.48 0.93 -8.72
C LYS A 364 -17.60 1.60 -10.08
N GLU A 365 -16.54 1.50 -10.90
CA GLU A 365 -16.41 2.26 -12.14
C GLU A 365 -16.14 1.34 -13.31
N ASP A 366 -16.80 1.62 -14.43
CA ASP A 366 -16.42 1.11 -15.72
C ASP A 366 -15.34 2.02 -16.31
N TYR A 367 -14.11 1.51 -16.38
CA TYR A 367 -12.96 2.27 -16.92
C TYR A 367 -12.85 2.18 -18.44
N LEU A 368 -13.62 1.32 -19.07
CA LEU A 368 -13.74 1.21 -20.51
C LEU A 368 -15.12 1.75 -20.90
N ASN A 369 -15.15 2.86 -21.60
CA ASN A 369 -16.37 3.54 -22.07
C ASN A 369 -17.37 2.64 -22.87
N ASN A 370 -17.01 1.38 -23.08
CA ASN A 370 -17.75 0.37 -23.84
C ASN A 370 -18.51 -0.62 -22.95
N GLY A 371 -18.61 -0.40 -21.65
CA GLY A 371 -19.30 -1.31 -20.72
C GLY A 371 -18.58 -2.64 -20.47
N PHE A 372 -17.33 -2.77 -20.89
CA PHE A 372 -16.57 -4.03 -20.84
C PHE A 372 -16.30 -4.55 -19.43
N LEU A 373 -16.29 -3.66 -18.43
CA LEU A 373 -16.07 -4.04 -17.04
C LEU A 373 -17.35 -4.27 -16.25
N THR A 374 -18.49 -3.81 -16.72
CA THR A 374 -19.78 -3.91 -15.99
C THR A 374 -20.86 -4.71 -16.70
N ASP A 375 -20.62 -5.30 -17.89
CA ASP A 375 -21.51 -6.17 -18.70
C ASP A 375 -22.98 -5.71 -18.81
N GLY A 376 -23.29 -4.48 -18.42
CA GLY A 376 -24.63 -3.92 -18.40
C GLY A 376 -25.60 -4.58 -17.40
N LEU A 377 -25.24 -5.73 -16.82
CA LEU A 377 -26.04 -6.47 -15.83
C LEU A 377 -25.81 -5.99 -14.40
N ASP A 378 -24.60 -5.48 -14.12
CA ASP A 378 -24.20 -4.99 -12.80
C ASP A 378 -24.26 -3.47 -12.75
N LYS A 379 -25.42 -2.90 -13.07
CA LYS A 379 -25.64 -1.44 -12.91
C LYS A 379 -25.39 -1.05 -11.45
N LYS A 380 -24.86 0.15 -11.26
CA LYS A 380 -24.76 0.77 -9.95
C LYS A 380 -26.11 0.62 -9.21
N ASP A 381 -26.03 0.16 -7.95
CA ASP A 381 -27.19 -0.10 -7.08
C ASP A 381 -28.12 -1.25 -7.51
N SER A 382 -27.68 -2.19 -8.36
CA SER A 382 -28.43 -3.44 -8.60
C SER A 382 -28.67 -4.17 -7.28
N LEU A 383 -29.87 -4.70 -7.11
CA LEU A 383 -30.27 -5.38 -5.88
C LEU A 383 -29.99 -6.89 -5.98
N PHE A 384 -29.42 -7.42 -4.92
CA PHE A 384 -29.13 -8.85 -4.74
C PHE A 384 -29.65 -9.29 -3.38
N THR A 385 -29.75 -10.60 -3.20
CA THR A 385 -30.29 -11.19 -1.97
C THR A 385 -29.21 -12.01 -1.29
N THR A 386 -28.98 -11.80 0.00
CA THR A 386 -28.11 -12.64 0.82
C THR A 386 -28.71 -14.02 1.04
N ARG A 387 -27.96 -14.94 1.61
CA ARG A 387 -28.44 -16.30 1.92
C ARG A 387 -29.68 -16.30 2.84
N GLY A 388 -29.76 -15.37 3.78
CA GLY A 388 -30.88 -15.22 4.71
C GLY A 388 -32.01 -14.29 4.20
N GLY A 389 -31.95 -13.83 2.94
CA GLY A 389 -33.01 -13.03 2.33
C GLY A 389 -32.88 -11.52 2.50
N ARG A 390 -31.77 -11.00 3.08
CA ARG A 390 -31.53 -9.55 3.18
C ARG A 390 -31.21 -8.95 1.80
N ILE A 391 -31.68 -7.75 1.53
CA ILE A 391 -31.34 -7.02 0.31
C ILE A 391 -29.98 -6.33 0.44
N VAL A 392 -29.09 -6.57 -0.51
CA VAL A 392 -27.77 -5.95 -0.61
C VAL A 392 -27.56 -5.36 -2.00
N LYS A 393 -26.70 -4.33 -2.09
CA LYS A 393 -26.43 -3.61 -3.34
C LYS A 393 -25.16 -4.10 -4.02
N GLY A 394 -25.21 -4.22 -5.34
CA GLY A 394 -24.05 -4.39 -6.22
C GLY A 394 -23.57 -3.04 -6.78
N GLY A 395 -22.43 -3.05 -7.48
CA GLY A 395 -21.92 -1.87 -8.19
C GLY A 395 -21.54 -0.70 -7.29
N GLY A 396 -20.30 -0.67 -6.81
CA GLY A 396 -19.81 0.50 -6.08
C GLY A 396 -19.29 0.23 -4.67
N GLY A 397 -18.81 -0.98 -4.42
CA GLY A 397 -18.28 -1.41 -3.14
C GLY A 397 -19.32 -2.04 -2.22
N ILE A 398 -18.88 -2.42 -1.03
CA ILE A 398 -19.74 -3.00 0.01
C ILE A 398 -20.40 -1.86 0.78
N THR A 399 -21.72 -1.83 0.76
CA THR A 399 -22.51 -0.93 1.60
C THR A 399 -22.66 -1.58 2.98
N PRO A 400 -22.30 -0.91 4.08
CA PRO A 400 -22.41 -1.47 5.42
C PRO A 400 -23.89 -1.68 5.81
N ASP A 401 -24.14 -2.68 6.67
CA ASP A 401 -25.44 -2.93 7.28
C ASP A 401 -25.76 -1.82 8.33
N VAL A 402 -24.71 -1.35 9.03
CA VAL A 402 -24.79 -0.24 9.97
C VAL A 402 -23.83 0.86 9.49
N GLU A 403 -24.41 1.93 8.96
CA GLU A 403 -23.62 3.06 8.48
C GLU A 403 -23.19 3.97 9.64
N ILE A 404 -21.88 4.17 9.75
CA ILE A 404 -21.27 5.13 10.69
C ILE A 404 -20.73 6.31 9.87
N LYS A 405 -21.37 7.45 9.99
CA LYS A 405 -20.92 8.67 9.32
C LYS A 405 -19.61 9.17 9.97
N ARG A 406 -18.63 9.41 9.14
CA ARG A 406 -17.37 9.97 9.60
C ARG A 406 -17.58 11.41 10.07
N THR A 407 -17.27 11.68 11.32
CA THR A 407 -17.08 13.05 11.80
C THR A 407 -15.75 13.58 11.23
N SER A 408 -15.81 14.64 10.44
CA SER A 408 -14.59 15.29 9.95
C SER A 408 -13.93 16.02 11.12
N LEU A 409 -12.64 15.80 11.32
CA LEU A 409 -11.88 16.61 12.24
C LEU A 409 -11.95 18.09 11.82
N PRO A 410 -12.04 19.04 12.76
CA PRO A 410 -11.94 20.46 12.44
C PRO A 410 -10.68 20.74 11.62
N PRO A 411 -10.73 21.67 10.65
CA PRO A 411 -9.58 21.97 9.78
C PRO A 411 -8.30 22.27 10.54
N TYR A 412 -8.39 22.94 11.68
CA TYR A 412 -7.26 23.21 12.56
C TYR A 412 -6.61 21.90 13.07
N VAL A 413 -7.41 20.98 13.60
CA VAL A 413 -6.93 19.67 14.09
C VAL A 413 -6.32 18.84 12.96
N GLN A 414 -6.90 18.91 11.75
CA GLN A 414 -6.30 18.29 10.55
C GLN A 414 -4.93 18.91 10.23
N GLY A 415 -4.77 20.22 10.44
CA GLY A 415 -3.49 20.93 10.31
C GLY A 415 -2.45 20.39 11.31
N LEU A 416 -2.79 20.33 12.59
CA LEU A 416 -1.92 19.77 13.63
C LEU A 416 -1.48 18.34 13.30
N TRP A 417 -2.40 17.52 12.79
CA TRP A 417 -2.11 16.15 12.38
C TRP A 417 -1.11 16.09 11.22
N ARG A 418 -1.29 16.93 10.17
CA ARG A 418 -0.37 16.98 9.03
C ARG A 418 1.03 17.44 9.42
N GLU A 419 1.11 18.43 10.29
CA GLU A 419 2.38 18.96 10.81
C GLU A 419 3.07 17.98 11.78
N GLY A 420 2.39 16.92 12.21
CA GLY A 420 2.92 15.92 13.13
C GLY A 420 3.04 16.41 14.57
N VAL A 421 2.27 17.44 14.94
CA VAL A 421 2.30 18.09 16.27
C VAL A 421 2.06 17.09 17.39
N PHE A 422 1.08 16.21 17.23
CA PHE A 422 0.79 15.14 18.21
C PHE A 422 1.97 14.19 18.42
N LEU A 423 2.66 13.81 17.32
CA LEU A 423 3.84 12.96 17.42
C LEU A 423 5.00 13.67 18.12
N THR A 424 5.21 14.96 17.82
CA THR A 424 6.26 15.76 18.44
C THR A 424 6.00 15.89 19.95
N PHE A 425 4.78 16.26 20.32
CA PHE A 425 4.38 16.32 21.75
C PHE A 425 4.61 14.97 22.43
N ALA A 426 4.10 13.89 21.89
CA ALA A 426 4.27 12.57 22.48
C ALA A 426 5.74 12.15 22.61
N ALA A 427 6.56 12.43 21.61
CA ALA A 427 7.99 12.12 21.62
C ALA A 427 8.77 12.91 22.68
N GLU A 428 8.31 14.12 23.04
CA GLU A 428 8.91 14.93 24.10
C GLU A 428 8.30 14.58 25.47
N TYR A 429 6.98 14.34 25.53
CA TYR A 429 6.24 14.16 26.77
C TYR A 429 6.47 12.80 27.43
N VAL A 430 6.40 11.71 26.62
CA VAL A 430 6.47 10.34 27.16
C VAL A 430 7.78 10.03 27.89
N PRO A 431 8.97 10.43 27.39
CA PRO A 431 10.22 10.17 28.12
C PRO A 431 10.36 10.92 29.45
N MET A 432 9.57 11.99 29.67
CA MET A 432 9.63 12.84 30.86
C MET A 432 8.53 12.53 31.89
N ASN A 433 7.61 11.62 31.55
CA ASN A 433 6.48 11.30 32.40
C ASN A 433 6.28 9.79 32.46
N GLU A 434 5.85 9.29 33.61
CA GLU A 434 5.39 7.91 33.75
C GLU A 434 4.01 7.79 33.09
N ILE A 435 3.93 6.95 32.06
CA ILE A 435 2.70 6.69 31.31
C ILE A 435 2.31 5.23 31.52
N GLU A 436 1.19 5.03 32.21
CA GLU A 436 0.63 3.70 32.44
C GLU A 436 -0.07 3.15 31.20
N SER A 437 -0.08 1.83 31.07
CA SER A 437 -0.85 1.13 30.03
C SER A 437 -2.10 0.51 30.65
N PRO A 438 -3.30 0.69 30.06
CA PRO A 438 -3.59 1.42 28.83
C PRO A 438 -3.45 2.94 28.99
N ILE A 439 -3.04 3.63 27.92
CA ILE A 439 -2.86 5.09 27.95
C ILE A 439 -4.21 5.79 28.07
N ILE A 440 -4.41 6.49 29.18
CA ILE A 440 -5.60 7.32 29.41
C ILE A 440 -5.20 8.78 29.29
N ILE A 441 -5.86 9.53 28.40
CA ILE A 441 -5.64 10.98 28.29
C ILE A 441 -6.32 11.68 29.47
N THR A 442 -5.51 12.08 30.43
CA THR A 442 -5.97 12.81 31.63
C THR A 442 -6.07 14.32 31.35
N ASP A 443 -6.79 15.06 32.22
CA ASP A 443 -6.83 16.52 32.16
C ASP A 443 -5.44 17.17 32.29
N LYS A 444 -4.51 16.51 32.94
CA LYS A 444 -3.11 16.96 33.01
C LYS A 444 -2.46 16.88 31.62
N ILE A 445 -2.53 15.73 30.95
CA ILE A 445 -1.96 15.55 29.59
C ILE A 445 -2.57 16.55 28.62
N TYR A 446 -3.89 16.81 28.75
CA TYR A 446 -4.57 17.78 27.89
C TYR A 446 -4.06 19.22 28.13
N ARG A 447 -3.93 19.65 29.39
CA ARG A 447 -3.37 20.97 29.72
C ARG A 447 -1.91 21.12 29.28
N ASP A 448 -1.09 20.10 29.50
CA ASP A 448 0.31 20.11 29.07
C ASP A 448 0.43 20.23 27.55
N PHE A 449 -0.46 19.56 26.82
CA PHE A 449 -0.57 19.71 25.37
C PHE A 449 -1.00 21.12 24.94
N GLU A 450 -1.94 21.76 25.67
CA GLU A 450 -2.33 23.15 25.38
C GLU A 450 -1.17 24.15 25.63
N VAL A 451 -0.37 23.94 26.67
CA VAL A 451 0.85 24.74 26.93
C VAL A 451 1.84 24.53 25.79
N PHE A 452 2.12 23.27 25.41
CA PHE A 452 3.00 22.96 24.30
C PHE A 452 2.53 23.62 22.99
N LEU A 453 1.21 23.65 22.71
CA LEU A 453 0.67 24.29 21.51
C LEU A 453 0.90 25.80 21.47
N LYS A 454 0.96 26.48 22.61
CA LYS A 454 1.22 27.95 22.68
C LYS A 454 2.67 28.27 22.31
N GLU A 455 3.59 27.41 22.67
CA GLU A 455 5.02 27.53 22.38
C GLU A 455 5.39 26.98 21.01
N TYR A 456 4.53 26.12 20.44
CA TYR A 456 4.77 25.44 19.17
C TYR A 456 4.30 26.30 18.01
N GLU A 457 5.22 26.83 17.21
CA GLU A 457 4.93 27.64 16.03
C GLU A 457 4.21 26.82 14.96
N ILE A 458 2.90 27.03 14.79
CA ILE A 458 2.06 26.29 13.86
C ILE A 458 1.99 27.04 12.53
N ASN A 459 2.58 26.50 11.49
CA ASN A 459 2.57 27.04 10.14
C ASN A 459 1.32 26.60 9.35
N TYR A 460 0.15 26.58 10.02
CA TYR A 460 -1.09 26.16 9.41
C TYR A 460 -1.84 27.33 8.79
N LYS A 461 -2.06 27.26 7.47
CA LYS A 461 -2.94 28.19 6.76
C LYS A 461 -4.34 27.62 6.66
N LEU A 462 -5.32 28.38 7.11
CA LEU A 462 -6.73 28.00 6.96
C LEU A 462 -7.11 27.79 5.49
N PRO A 463 -7.94 26.78 5.17
CA PRO A 463 -8.54 26.70 3.85
C PRO A 463 -9.24 28.02 3.51
N GLY A 464 -8.92 28.60 2.33
CA GLY A 464 -9.42 29.90 1.90
C GLY A 464 -8.59 31.12 2.36
N GLU A 465 -7.63 30.98 3.26
CA GLU A 465 -6.75 32.10 3.68
C GLU A 465 -5.95 32.67 2.52
N LYS A 466 -5.48 31.79 1.61
CA LYS A 466 -4.78 32.20 0.37
C LYS A 466 -5.69 33.00 -0.54
N ASP A 467 -6.96 32.62 -0.64
CA ASP A 467 -7.94 33.31 -1.48
C ASP A 467 -8.41 34.60 -0.82
N LEU A 468 -8.55 34.59 0.52
CA LEU A 468 -8.81 35.81 1.29
C LEU A 468 -7.65 36.81 1.15
N ASN A 469 -6.41 36.36 1.16
CA ASN A 469 -5.25 37.24 0.98
C ASN A 469 -5.17 37.78 -0.45
N LYS A 470 -5.47 36.97 -1.48
CA LYS A 470 -5.60 37.45 -2.86
C LYS A 470 -6.70 38.50 -2.98
N LEU A 471 -7.86 38.25 -2.37
CA LEU A 471 -8.96 39.19 -2.33
C LEU A 471 -8.58 40.49 -1.60
N LYS A 472 -7.90 40.43 -0.47
CA LYS A 472 -7.39 41.60 0.26
C LYS A 472 -6.38 42.41 -0.59
N ILE A 473 -5.50 41.73 -1.32
CA ILE A 473 -4.53 42.37 -2.22
C ILE A 473 -5.27 43.08 -3.37
N ALA A 474 -6.21 42.37 -4.00
CA ALA A 474 -7.01 42.94 -5.11
C ALA A 474 -7.84 44.15 -4.67
N LEU A 475 -8.39 44.11 -3.44
CA LEU A 475 -9.16 45.22 -2.88
C LEU A 475 -8.28 46.40 -2.41
N ARG A 476 -7.02 46.16 -2.03
CA ARG A 476 -6.08 47.25 -1.68
C ARG A 476 -5.59 48.01 -2.91
N SER A 477 -5.62 47.42 -4.08
CA SER A 477 -5.24 48.08 -5.35
C SER A 477 -6.37 48.91 -5.96
N GLN A 478 -7.58 48.80 -5.45
CA GLN A 478 -8.73 49.59 -5.86
C GLN A 478 -9.35 50.23 -4.60
N ASP A 479 -9.56 51.53 -4.59
CA ASP A 479 -10.13 52.31 -3.48
C ASP A 479 -11.57 51.89 -3.06
N ASP A 480 -12.02 50.73 -3.50
CA ASP A 480 -13.34 50.15 -3.32
C ASP A 480 -13.55 49.41 -1.98
N LEU A 481 -12.53 49.30 -1.14
CA LEU A 481 -12.67 48.68 0.19
C LEU A 481 -13.71 49.36 1.07
N LYS A 482 -13.90 50.70 0.92
CA LYS A 482 -14.92 51.43 1.65
C LYS A 482 -16.35 51.12 1.18
N LYS A 483 -16.55 50.75 -0.07
CA LYS A 483 -17.89 50.38 -0.60
C LYS A 483 -18.32 48.98 -0.17
N ILE A 484 -17.37 48.03 -0.04
CA ILE A 484 -17.67 46.63 0.32
C ILE A 484 -17.92 46.45 1.82
N THR A 485 -17.30 47.26 2.66
CA THR A 485 -17.53 47.25 4.11
C THR A 485 -18.94 47.70 4.51
N ASN A 486 -19.63 48.41 3.65
CA ASN A 486 -21.01 48.84 3.87
C ASN A 486 -22.08 47.91 3.24
N THR A 487 -21.70 46.85 2.57
CA THR A 487 -22.66 45.89 2.03
C THR A 487 -22.88 44.72 2.97
N SER A 488 -24.14 44.32 3.11
CA SER A 488 -24.68 43.31 4.06
C SER A 488 -24.03 41.91 4.09
N ILE A 489 -23.12 41.64 3.16
CA ILE A 489 -22.44 40.34 3.04
C ILE A 489 -21.26 40.22 4.04
N LEU A 490 -20.48 41.26 4.21
CA LEU A 490 -19.37 41.25 5.18
C LEU A 490 -19.85 41.35 6.64
N SER A 491 -20.96 42.04 6.87
CA SER A 491 -21.60 42.04 8.21
C SER A 491 -22.10 40.65 8.58
N LYS A 492 -22.67 39.86 7.66
CA LYS A 492 -23.09 38.48 7.89
C LYS A 492 -21.92 37.53 8.14
N LEU A 493 -20.78 37.73 7.48
CA LEU A 493 -19.55 36.93 7.71
C LEU A 493 -18.86 37.29 9.05
N MET A 494 -18.97 38.53 9.51
CA MET A 494 -18.43 38.96 10.80
C MET A 494 -19.35 38.58 11.99
N PHE A 495 -20.65 38.44 11.78
CA PHE A 495 -21.58 37.96 12.80
C PHE A 495 -21.34 36.47 13.13
N TRP A 496 -20.83 35.70 12.20
CA TRP A 496 -20.50 34.30 12.44
C TRP A 496 -19.27 34.10 13.36
N LYS A 497 -18.47 35.15 13.55
CA LYS A 497 -17.29 35.13 14.44
C LYS A 497 -17.61 35.48 15.88
N LYS A 498 -18.84 35.97 16.19
CA LYS A 498 -19.27 36.35 17.54
C LYS A 498 -20.18 35.34 18.24
N SER A 499 -20.52 34.21 17.59
CA SER A 499 -21.45 33.21 18.16
C SER A 499 -20.79 31.85 18.39
N LYS A 500 -19.51 31.82 18.75
CA LYS A 500 -18.85 30.64 19.35
C LYS A 500 -17.85 31.09 20.40
#